data_6d1e29558f5a9dc1abdc06dd5dc8a38d
#
_entry.id   6d1e29558f5a9dc1abdc06dd5dc8a38d
#
_cell.length_a   1.000
_cell.length_b   1.000
_cell.length_c   1.000
_cell.angle_alpha   90.00
_cell.angle_beta   90.00
_cell.angle_gamma   90.00
#
_symmetry.space_group_name_H-M   'P 1'
#
loop_
_entity.id
_entity.type
_entity.pdbx_description
1 polymer ?
#
loop_
_entity_poly.entity_id
_entity_poly.type
_entity_poly.pdbx_seq_one_letter_code
_entity_poly.pdbx_strand_id
1 'polypeptide(L)'
;MTRPKLPRCLRFNPNVYYFKPQGIPLRELEEVVLFPDELEALKLYEVDGLDQTKASAKMKISQPTFARLLGSANKKIAEAIIKGKAIKIEKI
;
A
#
# COMPACT_ATOMS: atom_id res chain seq x y z
N MET A 1 -0.44 2.75 16.72
CA MET A 1 0.56 1.67 16.74
C MET A 1 1.77 2.08 15.89
N THR A 2 2.96 1.91 16.45
CA THR A 2 4.17 2.26 15.74
C THR A 2 4.68 1.08 14.93
N ARG A 3 4.91 1.30 13.65
CA ARG A 3 5.44 0.30 12.77
C ARG A 3 6.97 0.33 12.82
N PRO A 4 7.66 -0.83 12.93
CA PRO A 4 9.12 -0.83 12.91
C PRO A 4 9.66 -0.21 11.64
N LYS A 5 10.69 0.61 11.79
CA LYS A 5 11.37 1.19 10.64
C LYS A 5 12.46 0.24 10.20
N LEU A 6 12.28 -0.36 9.04
CA LEU A 6 13.28 -1.20 8.41
C LEU A 6 13.88 -0.45 7.22
N PRO A 7 15.20 -0.60 6.98
CA PRO A 7 15.80 0.02 5.81
C PRO A 7 15.18 -0.56 4.53
N ARG A 8 14.46 0.26 3.82
CA ARG A 8 13.84 -0.12 2.55
C ARG A 8 13.98 1.03 1.59
N CYS A 9 14.14 0.68 0.31
CA CYS A 9 14.21 1.69 -0.74
C CYS A 9 12.79 2.04 -1.17
N LEU A 10 12.30 3.18 -0.72
CA LEU A 10 10.97 3.68 -1.04
C LEU A 10 11.13 4.93 -1.91
N ARG A 11 10.74 4.82 -3.17
CA ARG A 11 10.96 5.89 -4.16
C ARG A 11 9.69 6.56 -4.63
N PHE A 12 8.55 5.88 -4.51
CA PHE A 12 7.31 6.39 -5.06
C PHE A 12 6.62 7.34 -4.09
N ASN A 13 6.29 8.54 -4.58
CA ASN A 13 5.48 9.53 -3.88
C ASN A 13 4.21 9.76 -4.69
N PRO A 14 3.05 9.30 -4.22
CA PRO A 14 1.81 9.53 -4.96
C PRO A 14 1.38 10.98 -4.87
N ASN A 15 0.60 11.42 -5.85
CA ASN A 15 0.01 12.77 -5.83
C ASN A 15 -1.24 12.81 -4.97
N VAL A 16 -1.88 11.68 -4.74
CA VAL A 16 -3.11 11.58 -3.98
C VAL A 16 -2.89 10.63 -2.81
N TYR A 17 -3.32 11.06 -1.63
CA TYR A 17 -3.10 10.29 -0.40
C TYR A 17 -4.40 9.80 0.23
N TYR A 18 -5.54 10.04 -0.41
CA TYR A 18 -6.82 9.63 0.17
C TYR A 18 -7.83 9.29 -0.92
N PHE A 19 -8.44 8.11 -0.80
CA PHE A 19 -9.50 7.67 -1.69
C PHE A 19 -10.71 7.32 -0.84
N LYS A 20 -11.89 7.81 -1.21
CA LYS A 20 -13.09 7.53 -0.44
C LYS A 20 -14.28 7.29 -1.35
N PRO A 21 -15.29 6.55 -0.86
CA PRO A 21 -16.56 6.44 -1.59
C PRO A 21 -17.19 7.81 -1.75
N GLN A 22 -17.67 8.08 -2.95
CA GLN A 22 -18.30 9.35 -3.26
C GLN A 22 -19.63 9.48 -2.51
N GLY A 23 -19.88 10.67 -2.00
CA GLY A 23 -21.16 10.98 -1.35
C GLY A 23 -21.27 10.59 0.11
N ILE A 24 -20.26 9.93 0.67
CA ILE A 24 -20.28 9.56 2.09
C ILE A 24 -19.36 10.51 2.86
N PRO A 25 -19.88 11.19 3.91
CA PRO A 25 -19.04 12.10 4.70
C PRO A 25 -17.90 11.36 5.40
N LEU A 26 -16.76 12.04 5.53
CA LEU A 26 -15.57 11.47 6.18
C LEU A 26 -15.85 10.94 7.58
N ARG A 27 -16.68 11.63 8.35
CA ARG A 27 -17.00 11.24 9.72
C ARG A 27 -17.73 9.90 9.83
N GLU A 28 -18.29 9.42 8.71
CA GLU A 28 -19.04 8.17 8.69
C GLU A 28 -18.24 7.03 8.07
N LEU A 29 -16.99 7.30 7.66
CA LEU A 29 -16.18 6.31 6.96
C LEU A 29 -15.15 5.68 7.89
N GLU A 30 -15.07 4.37 7.85
CA GLU A 30 -13.90 3.67 8.35
C GLU A 30 -12.81 3.74 7.31
N GLU A 31 -11.56 3.62 7.74
CA GLU A 31 -10.40 3.72 6.86
C GLU A 31 -9.55 2.46 6.92
N VAL A 32 -8.98 2.09 5.79
CA VAL A 32 -7.82 1.22 5.75
C VAL A 32 -6.60 2.10 5.47
N VAL A 33 -5.47 1.76 6.07
CA VAL A 33 -4.26 2.56 5.91
C VAL A 33 -3.22 1.75 5.13
N LEU A 34 -2.81 2.28 3.98
CA LEU A 34 -1.71 1.71 3.21
C LEU A 34 -0.42 2.40 3.65
N PHE A 35 0.54 1.59 4.11
CA PHE A 35 1.84 2.12 4.50
C PHE A 35 2.72 2.32 3.27
N PRO A 36 3.76 3.16 3.37
CA PRO A 36 4.61 3.46 2.20
C PRO A 36 5.21 2.23 1.54
N ASP A 37 5.63 1.23 2.31
CA ASP A 37 6.21 0.02 1.76
C ASP A 37 5.18 -0.86 1.03
N GLU A 38 3.94 -0.89 1.53
CA GLU A 38 2.85 -1.59 0.86
C GLU A 38 2.53 -0.92 -0.48
N LEU A 39 2.51 0.41 -0.48
CA LEU A 39 2.24 1.17 -1.70
C LEU A 39 3.37 0.97 -2.73
N GLU A 40 4.61 0.96 -2.28
CA GLU A 40 5.76 0.73 -3.16
C GLU A 40 5.66 -0.64 -3.82
N ALA A 41 5.33 -1.67 -3.03
CA ALA A 41 5.19 -3.03 -3.55
C ALA A 41 4.08 -3.10 -4.61
N LEU A 42 2.94 -2.47 -4.35
CA LEU A 42 1.85 -2.40 -5.32
C LEU A 42 2.30 -1.75 -6.62
N LYS A 43 2.96 -0.60 -6.51
CA LYS A 43 3.39 0.15 -7.68
C LYS A 43 4.35 -0.67 -8.52
N LEU A 44 5.35 -1.27 -7.90
CA LEU A 44 6.37 -2.03 -8.62
C LEU A 44 5.80 -3.28 -9.29
N TYR A 45 4.93 -3.98 -8.61
CA TYR A 45 4.41 -5.25 -9.13
C TYR A 45 3.21 -5.06 -10.06
N GLU A 46 2.20 -4.30 -9.61
CA GLU A 46 0.93 -4.22 -10.33
C GLU A 46 0.95 -3.15 -11.43
N VAL A 47 1.65 -2.04 -11.21
CA VAL A 47 1.65 -0.93 -12.17
C VAL A 47 2.84 -1.03 -13.12
N ASP A 48 4.04 -1.21 -12.56
CA ASP A 48 5.25 -1.29 -13.38
C ASP A 48 5.45 -2.68 -14.01
N GLY A 49 4.76 -3.69 -13.49
CA GLY A 49 4.80 -5.03 -14.08
C GLY A 49 6.07 -5.81 -13.78
N LEU A 50 6.83 -5.44 -12.76
CA LEU A 50 8.04 -6.17 -12.40
C LEU A 50 7.67 -7.49 -11.72
N ASP A 51 8.48 -8.54 -11.97
CA ASP A 51 8.31 -9.78 -11.22
C ASP A 51 8.78 -9.57 -9.77
N GLN A 52 8.46 -10.54 -8.89
CA GLN A 52 8.77 -10.39 -7.47
C GLN A 52 10.26 -10.34 -7.20
N THR A 53 11.08 -11.01 -8.00
CA THR A 53 12.53 -10.97 -7.85
C THR A 53 13.06 -9.56 -8.08
N LYS A 54 12.66 -8.94 -9.18
CA LYS A 54 13.11 -7.59 -9.51
C LYS A 54 12.52 -6.54 -8.57
N ALA A 55 11.24 -6.69 -8.24
CA ALA A 55 10.56 -5.73 -7.36
C ALA A 55 11.16 -5.74 -5.95
N SER A 56 11.37 -6.92 -5.39
CA SER A 56 11.97 -7.03 -4.06
C SER A 56 13.40 -6.49 -4.04
N ALA A 57 14.17 -6.74 -5.11
CA ALA A 57 15.52 -6.20 -5.22
C ALA A 57 15.51 -4.67 -5.23
N LYS A 58 14.57 -4.05 -5.94
CA LYS A 58 14.46 -2.59 -5.94
C LYS A 58 14.13 -2.02 -4.56
N MET A 59 13.36 -2.73 -3.77
CA MET A 59 13.04 -2.32 -2.40
C MET A 59 14.11 -2.74 -1.40
N LYS A 60 15.11 -3.50 -1.82
CA LYS A 60 16.18 -4.04 -0.98
C LYS A 60 15.64 -4.86 0.18
N ILE A 61 14.68 -5.72 -0.12
CA ILE A 61 14.07 -6.65 0.83
C ILE A 61 14.04 -8.05 0.23
N SER A 62 13.80 -9.05 1.09
CA SER A 62 13.68 -10.43 0.63
C SER A 62 12.38 -10.64 -0.14
N GLN A 63 12.34 -11.66 -0.98
CA GLN A 63 11.12 -12.00 -1.71
C GLN A 63 9.95 -12.37 -0.77
N PRO A 64 10.15 -13.17 0.30
CA PRO A 64 9.05 -13.42 1.23
C PRO A 64 8.50 -12.17 1.89
N THR A 65 9.36 -11.21 2.23
CA THR A 65 8.91 -9.92 2.78
C THR A 65 8.11 -9.15 1.74
N PHE A 66 8.58 -9.13 0.50
CA PHE A 66 7.87 -8.48 -0.59
C PHE A 66 6.48 -9.11 -0.78
N ALA A 67 6.40 -10.43 -0.79
CA ALA A 67 5.14 -11.14 -0.96
C ALA A 67 4.16 -10.80 0.15
N ARG A 68 4.64 -10.68 1.39
CA ARG A 68 3.77 -10.28 2.52
C ARG A 68 3.26 -8.85 2.37
N LEU A 69 4.12 -7.93 1.94
CA LEU A 69 3.71 -6.54 1.71
C LEU A 69 2.66 -6.45 0.62
N LEU A 70 2.89 -7.15 -0.48
CA LEU A 70 1.96 -7.15 -1.60
C LEU A 70 0.61 -7.75 -1.20
N GLY A 71 0.63 -8.87 -0.49
CA GLY A 71 -0.59 -9.52 0.00
C GLY A 71 -1.35 -8.62 0.98
N SER A 72 -0.65 -7.95 1.88
CA SER A 72 -1.26 -7.02 2.83
C SER A 72 -1.91 -5.84 2.10
N ALA A 73 -1.21 -5.27 1.13
CA ALA A 73 -1.74 -4.15 0.35
C ALA A 73 -2.99 -4.55 -0.41
N ASN A 74 -2.95 -5.69 -1.09
CA ASN A 74 -4.10 -6.17 -1.87
C ASN A 74 -5.29 -6.47 -0.96
N LYS A 75 -5.06 -7.06 0.22
CA LYS A 75 -6.13 -7.34 1.16
C LYS A 75 -6.79 -6.05 1.65
N LYS A 76 -6.01 -5.03 1.95
CA LYS A 76 -6.55 -3.73 2.40
C LYS A 76 -7.40 -3.07 1.32
N ILE A 77 -6.94 -3.10 0.08
CA ILE A 77 -7.69 -2.53 -1.03
C ILE A 77 -8.98 -3.28 -1.25
N ALA A 78 -8.92 -4.61 -1.26
CA ALA A 78 -10.11 -5.44 -1.42
C ALA A 78 -11.12 -5.18 -0.30
N GLU A 79 -10.65 -5.10 0.94
CA GLU A 79 -11.54 -4.80 2.07
C GLU A 79 -12.21 -3.44 1.91
N ALA A 80 -11.44 -2.43 1.50
CA ALA A 80 -11.99 -1.08 1.31
C ALA A 80 -13.08 -1.08 0.25
N ILE A 81 -12.83 -1.76 -0.86
CA ILE A 81 -13.81 -1.81 -1.95
C ILE A 81 -15.07 -2.58 -1.54
N ILE A 82 -14.89 -3.75 -0.94
CA ILE A 82 -16.02 -4.62 -0.60
C ILE A 82 -16.85 -4.04 0.54
N LYS A 83 -16.21 -3.43 1.52
CA LYS A 83 -16.89 -2.89 2.71
C LYS A 83 -17.16 -1.39 2.64
N GLY A 84 -16.81 -0.74 1.54
CA GLY A 84 -17.06 0.69 1.37
C GLY A 84 -16.24 1.57 2.30
N LYS A 85 -15.00 1.20 2.58
CA LYS A 85 -14.11 1.99 3.44
C LYS A 85 -13.26 2.94 2.61
N ALA A 86 -12.77 3.99 3.25
CA ALA A 86 -11.80 4.86 2.62
C ALA A 86 -10.41 4.22 2.66
N ILE A 87 -9.56 4.62 1.73
CA ILE A 87 -8.15 4.20 1.68
C ILE A 87 -7.30 5.42 1.97
N LYS A 88 -6.59 5.40 3.08
CA LYS A 88 -5.65 6.45 3.46
C LYS A 88 -4.24 5.96 3.18
N ILE A 89 -3.48 6.77 2.45
CA ILE A 89 -2.08 6.45 2.15
C ILE A 89 -1.20 7.22 3.11
N GLU A 90 -0.41 6.50 3.88
CA GLU A 90 0.51 7.09 4.85
C GLU A 90 1.68 7.73 4.10
N LYS A 91 2.03 8.96 4.49
CA LYS A 91 3.19 9.62 3.89
C LYS A 91 4.48 9.11 4.52
N ILE A 92 5.53 9.14 3.71
CA ILE A 92 6.87 8.77 4.18
C ILE A 92 7.36 9.79 5.20
#